data_5935213953965b453fac4d9cba3dd463
#
_entry.id   5935213953965b453fac4d9cba3dd463
#
_cell.length_a   1.000
_cell.length_b   1.000
_cell.length_c   1.000
_cell.angle_alpha   90.00
_cell.angle_beta   90.00
_cell.angle_gamma   90.00
#
_symmetry.space_group_name_H-M   'P 1'
#
loop_
_entity.id
_entity.type
_entity.pdbx_description
1 polymer ?
#
loop_
_entity_poly.entity_id
_entity_poly.type
_entity_poly.pdbx_seq_one_letter_code
_entity_poly.pdbx_strand_id
1 'polypeptide(L)'
;MSKVIKLKKGLDIKLKGEAENLVKNIERCDFYAVKPTDFRLLTPKLVVKAGDQVKAGDVLFIDKYRPEVKFTSPVSGTVEIVNRGERRKLLEVVVKADAEIQYKDFGAADVNKLSRDEVIEKLLDSGVWPMIKQRPYDIIATPADMPKAIFVSGFDSAPLAPDFDITLADELTALQSGIDCLKKLCGKNANLNLKEGTPSTSVFAKLKNVDVNYFAGPHPAGNAGIQIHHLNPINKGEIV
;
A
#
# COMPACT_ATOMS: atom_id res chain seq x y z
N MET A 1 -21.63 -10.49 13.19
CA MET A 1 -20.76 -10.86 14.33
C MET A 1 -19.33 -10.92 13.84
N SER A 2 -18.42 -10.22 14.49
CA SER A 2 -16.99 -10.26 14.16
C SER A 2 -16.45 -11.68 14.38
N LYS A 3 -15.72 -12.21 13.40
CA LYS A 3 -15.15 -13.57 13.47
C LYS A 3 -13.77 -13.49 14.10
N VAL A 4 -13.49 -14.32 15.10
CA VAL A 4 -12.14 -14.49 15.67
C VAL A 4 -11.51 -15.76 15.11
N ILE A 5 -10.34 -15.61 14.47
CA ILE A 5 -9.59 -16.72 13.87
C ILE A 5 -8.32 -16.93 14.68
N LYS A 6 -8.17 -18.13 15.25
CA LYS A 6 -6.99 -18.49 16.06
C LYS A 6 -6.05 -19.39 15.28
N LEU A 7 -4.87 -18.86 14.95
CA LEU A 7 -3.79 -19.65 14.36
C LEU A 7 -3.08 -20.46 15.46
N LYS A 8 -2.93 -21.76 15.18
CA LYS A 8 -2.24 -22.69 16.08
C LYS A 8 -0.80 -22.96 15.65
N LYS A 9 -0.49 -22.74 14.37
CA LYS A 9 0.83 -22.99 13.78
C LYS A 9 1.49 -21.67 13.41
N GLY A 10 2.74 -21.51 13.76
CA GLY A 10 3.54 -20.33 13.51
C GLY A 10 4.74 -20.31 14.43
N LEU A 11 5.52 -19.25 14.37
CA LEU A 11 6.72 -19.06 15.18
C LEU A 11 6.91 -17.57 15.48
N ASP A 12 6.99 -17.25 16.76
CA ASP A 12 7.39 -15.92 17.22
C ASP A 12 8.87 -15.96 17.61
N ILE A 13 9.64 -15.04 17.04
CA ILE A 13 11.02 -14.83 17.46
C ILE A 13 10.99 -13.96 18.72
N LYS A 14 11.40 -14.54 19.85
CA LYS A 14 11.45 -13.83 21.13
C LYS A 14 12.68 -12.92 21.15
N LEU A 15 12.45 -11.62 21.00
CA LEU A 15 13.48 -10.60 21.16
C LEU A 15 13.57 -10.14 22.62
N LYS A 16 14.75 -9.70 23.04
CA LYS A 16 14.93 -9.08 24.35
C LYS A 16 14.56 -7.60 24.26
N GLY A 17 13.59 -7.18 25.05
CA GLY A 17 13.08 -5.81 25.04
C GLY A 17 11.98 -5.59 23.99
N GLU A 18 11.41 -4.40 24.00
CA GLU A 18 10.33 -3.94 23.13
C GLU A 18 10.69 -2.55 22.58
N ALA A 19 10.15 -2.20 21.41
CA ALA A 19 10.26 -0.84 20.90
C ALA A 19 9.43 0.11 21.77
N GLU A 20 9.92 1.30 22.01
CA GLU A 20 9.17 2.35 22.69
C GLU A 20 8.00 2.83 21.82
N ASN A 21 6.83 3.02 22.44
CA ASN A 21 5.63 3.50 21.76
C ASN A 21 5.68 5.03 21.54
N LEU A 22 6.61 5.46 20.68
CA LEU A 22 6.78 6.87 20.34
C LEU A 22 7.04 7.08 18.85
N VAL A 23 6.58 8.21 18.34
CA VAL A 23 6.91 8.70 17.00
C VAL A 23 8.10 9.64 17.11
N LYS A 24 9.20 9.31 16.44
CA LYS A 24 10.39 10.15 16.40
C LYS A 24 10.51 10.85 15.06
N ASN A 25 10.49 12.18 15.08
CA ASN A 25 10.79 12.96 13.89
C ASN A 25 12.28 12.91 13.58
N ILE A 26 12.62 12.55 12.36
CA ILE A 26 14.00 12.56 11.84
C ILE A 26 14.11 13.64 10.76
N GLU A 27 15.32 14.13 10.55
CA GLU A 27 15.60 15.04 9.43
C GLU A 27 15.29 14.36 8.08
N ARG A 28 14.81 15.13 7.13
CA ARG A 28 14.57 14.67 5.78
C ARG A 28 15.87 14.28 5.10
N CYS A 29 15.82 13.18 4.33
CA CYS A 29 16.92 12.80 3.46
C CYS A 29 17.02 13.75 2.27
N ASP A 30 18.24 13.94 1.75
CA ASP A 30 18.47 14.70 0.53
C ASP A 30 18.07 13.91 -0.72
N PHE A 31 18.13 12.58 -0.67
CA PHE A 31 17.91 11.70 -1.81
C PHE A 31 16.82 10.67 -1.54
N TYR A 32 15.97 10.47 -2.53
CA TYR A 32 14.88 9.48 -2.52
C TYR A 32 14.97 8.61 -3.77
N ALA A 33 14.86 7.30 -3.60
CA ALA A 33 14.92 6.35 -4.70
C ALA A 33 13.61 5.60 -4.87
N VAL A 34 13.12 5.52 -6.11
CA VAL A 34 12.01 4.63 -6.47
C VAL A 34 12.58 3.46 -7.26
N LYS A 35 12.34 2.24 -6.76
CA LYS A 35 12.94 1.00 -7.28
C LYS A 35 11.90 0.14 -7.98
N PRO A 36 11.99 -0.04 -9.31
CA PRO A 36 11.10 -0.97 -10.01
C PRO A 36 11.24 -2.41 -9.52
N THR A 37 12.39 -2.77 -8.95
CA THR A 37 12.67 -4.12 -8.42
C THR A 37 11.81 -4.50 -7.20
N ASP A 38 11.23 -3.53 -6.51
CA ASP A 38 10.34 -3.75 -5.37
C ASP A 38 8.95 -4.24 -5.81
N PHE A 39 8.66 -4.13 -7.11
CA PHE A 39 7.39 -4.54 -7.71
C PHE A 39 7.56 -5.80 -8.54
N ARG A 40 6.95 -6.87 -8.08
CA ARG A 40 7.04 -8.18 -8.72
C ARG A 40 6.47 -8.16 -10.13
N LEU A 41 7.20 -8.76 -11.09
CA LEU A 41 6.85 -8.89 -12.51
C LEU A 41 6.70 -7.55 -13.26
N LEU A 42 7.11 -6.43 -12.67
CA LEU A 42 7.13 -5.14 -13.35
C LEU A 42 8.20 -5.10 -14.45
N THR A 43 7.81 -4.65 -15.63
CA THR A 43 8.75 -4.26 -16.69
C THR A 43 8.71 -2.75 -16.85
N PRO A 44 9.65 -2.01 -16.23
CA PRO A 44 9.59 -0.55 -16.21
C PRO A 44 9.96 0.06 -17.57
N LYS A 45 9.21 1.09 -17.98
CA LYS A 45 9.55 1.99 -19.06
C LYS A 45 9.78 3.38 -18.48
N LEU A 46 11.02 3.86 -18.55
CA LEU A 46 11.42 5.17 -18.02
C LEU A 46 10.72 6.31 -18.78
N VAL A 47 10.31 7.33 -18.05
CA VAL A 47 9.65 8.54 -18.59
C VAL A 47 10.56 9.76 -18.43
N VAL A 48 11.46 9.76 -17.46
CA VAL A 48 12.37 10.85 -17.13
C VAL A 48 13.82 10.50 -17.45
N LYS A 49 14.70 11.48 -17.46
CA LYS A 49 16.16 11.33 -17.58
C LYS A 49 16.85 12.11 -16.46
N ALA A 50 18.13 11.81 -16.23
CA ALA A 50 18.96 12.59 -15.31
C ALA A 50 18.98 14.08 -15.72
N GLY A 51 18.83 14.96 -14.73
CA GLY A 51 18.72 16.41 -14.90
C GLY A 51 17.28 16.93 -15.02
N ASP A 52 16.28 16.08 -15.20
CA ASP A 52 14.89 16.54 -15.27
C ASP A 52 14.40 17.02 -13.90
N GLN A 53 13.62 18.11 -13.89
CA GLN A 53 12.91 18.60 -12.71
C GLN A 53 11.57 17.89 -12.59
N VAL A 54 11.22 17.45 -11.38
CA VAL A 54 9.97 16.76 -11.08
C VAL A 54 9.31 17.32 -9.82
N LYS A 55 7.99 17.28 -9.77
CA LYS A 55 7.21 17.49 -8.55
C LYS A 55 6.92 16.15 -7.86
N ALA A 56 6.63 16.19 -6.57
CA ALA A 56 6.02 15.03 -5.90
C ALA A 56 4.70 14.66 -6.61
N GLY A 57 4.60 13.42 -7.10
CA GLY A 57 3.48 12.96 -7.93
C GLY A 57 3.76 12.97 -9.44
N ASP A 58 4.86 13.53 -9.93
CA ASP A 58 5.23 13.40 -11.35
C ASP A 58 5.75 11.99 -11.66
N VAL A 59 5.44 11.51 -12.87
CA VAL A 59 5.74 10.13 -13.28
C VAL A 59 7.23 9.97 -13.57
N LEU A 60 7.87 9.01 -12.89
CA LEU A 60 9.26 8.61 -13.13
C LEU A 60 9.38 7.49 -14.16
N PHE A 61 8.53 6.49 -14.05
CA PHE A 61 8.41 5.37 -14.99
C PHE A 61 7.02 4.77 -14.95
N ILE A 62 6.70 3.98 -15.96
CA ILE A 62 5.41 3.27 -16.10
C ILE A 62 5.66 1.77 -16.29
N ASP A 63 4.62 0.94 -16.11
CA ASP A 63 4.67 -0.44 -16.57
C ASP A 63 4.61 -0.47 -18.11
N LYS A 64 5.58 -1.13 -18.75
CA LYS A 64 5.67 -1.23 -20.21
C LYS A 64 4.44 -1.87 -20.85
N TYR A 65 3.83 -2.84 -20.16
CA TYR A 65 2.70 -3.63 -20.67
C TYR A 65 1.34 -3.08 -20.21
N ARG A 66 1.34 -2.22 -19.20
CA ARG A 66 0.16 -1.53 -18.66
C ARG A 66 0.53 -0.06 -18.45
N PRO A 67 0.62 0.75 -19.52
CA PRO A 67 1.13 2.13 -19.44
C PRO A 67 0.33 3.05 -18.51
N GLU A 68 -0.90 2.70 -18.20
CA GLU A 68 -1.76 3.39 -17.23
C GLU A 68 -1.23 3.24 -15.79
N VAL A 69 -0.46 2.19 -15.49
CA VAL A 69 0.16 1.98 -14.16
C VAL A 69 1.42 2.82 -14.04
N LYS A 70 1.33 3.89 -13.28
CA LYS A 70 2.35 4.93 -13.12
C LYS A 70 3.07 4.79 -11.79
N PHE A 71 4.36 5.12 -11.78
CA PHE A 71 5.21 5.18 -10.60
C PHE A 71 5.74 6.60 -10.48
N THR A 72 5.36 7.27 -9.42
CA THR A 72 5.56 8.70 -9.26
C THR A 72 6.69 9.04 -8.28
N SER A 73 7.22 10.25 -8.40
CA SER A 73 8.21 10.76 -7.44
C SER A 73 7.58 11.02 -6.09
N PRO A 74 8.20 10.58 -4.99
CA PRO A 74 7.74 10.88 -3.64
C PRO A 74 8.05 12.31 -3.19
N VAL A 75 8.94 13.00 -3.90
CA VAL A 75 9.41 14.37 -3.58
C VAL A 75 9.50 15.21 -4.84
N SER A 76 9.50 16.54 -4.72
CA SER A 76 9.96 17.41 -5.79
C SER A 76 11.46 17.56 -5.76
N GLY A 77 12.06 17.79 -6.93
CA GLY A 77 13.50 17.95 -7.05
C GLY A 77 14.04 17.58 -8.43
N THR A 78 15.34 17.33 -8.47
CA THR A 78 16.05 16.95 -9.69
C THR A 78 16.25 15.44 -9.74
N VAL A 79 15.95 14.81 -10.86
CA VAL A 79 16.34 13.42 -11.12
C VAL A 79 17.88 13.39 -11.21
N GLU A 80 18.52 12.92 -10.15
CA GLU A 80 19.98 12.92 -10.03
C GLU A 80 20.59 11.74 -10.78
N ILE A 81 20.06 10.54 -10.56
CA ILE A 81 20.64 9.31 -11.07
C ILE A 81 19.54 8.39 -11.60
N VAL A 82 19.83 7.74 -12.73
CA VAL A 82 19.05 6.61 -13.26
C VAL A 82 19.97 5.39 -13.30
N ASN A 83 19.94 4.61 -12.24
CA ASN A 83 20.79 3.44 -12.10
C ASN A 83 20.29 2.26 -12.93
N ARG A 84 21.20 1.67 -13.72
CA ARG A 84 20.95 0.49 -14.53
C ARG A 84 21.96 -0.60 -14.20
N GLY A 85 21.45 -1.83 -14.06
CA GLY A 85 22.24 -3.03 -13.87
C GLY A 85 22.52 -3.76 -15.18
N GLU A 86 22.82 -5.04 -15.05
CA GLU A 86 23.06 -5.92 -16.20
C GLU A 86 21.91 -5.89 -17.19
N ARG A 87 22.23 -6.03 -18.47
CA ARG A 87 21.27 -5.99 -19.58
C ARG A 87 20.40 -4.73 -19.58
N ARG A 88 20.94 -3.61 -19.07
CA ARG A 88 20.27 -2.31 -18.98
C ARG A 88 18.99 -2.32 -18.10
N LYS A 89 18.84 -3.31 -17.20
CA LYS A 89 17.71 -3.38 -16.26
C LYS A 89 17.68 -2.11 -15.41
N LEU A 90 16.54 -1.41 -15.37
CA LEU A 90 16.35 -0.26 -14.48
C LEU A 90 16.30 -0.77 -13.02
N LEU A 91 17.25 -0.29 -12.20
CA LEU A 91 17.35 -0.65 -10.78
C LEU A 91 16.65 0.37 -9.91
N GLU A 92 16.92 1.66 -10.15
CA GLU A 92 16.31 2.75 -9.39
C GLU A 92 16.37 4.07 -10.16
N VAL A 93 15.47 4.97 -9.79
CA VAL A 93 15.48 6.39 -10.16
C VAL A 93 15.63 7.18 -8.87
N VAL A 94 16.72 7.94 -8.77
CA VAL A 94 17.07 8.73 -7.58
C VAL A 94 16.73 10.18 -7.83
N VAL A 95 15.97 10.80 -6.94
CA VAL A 95 15.62 12.21 -6.97
C VAL A 95 16.31 12.91 -5.80
N LYS A 96 17.07 13.96 -6.09
CA LYS A 96 17.59 14.90 -5.10
C LYS A 96 16.47 15.86 -4.73
N ALA A 97 16.03 15.85 -3.49
CA ALA A 97 14.87 16.59 -3.04
C ALA A 97 15.13 18.10 -2.97
N ASP A 98 14.12 18.89 -3.30
CA ASP A 98 14.11 20.33 -3.04
C ASP A 98 14.02 20.61 -1.52
N ALA A 99 14.46 21.79 -1.10
CA ALA A 99 14.31 22.24 0.29
C ALA A 99 12.81 22.31 0.68
N GLU A 100 11.97 22.80 -0.22
CA GLU A 100 10.52 22.85 -0.08
C GLU A 100 9.87 21.96 -1.14
N ILE A 101 9.05 20.97 -0.69
CA ILE A 101 8.40 20.05 -1.61
C ILE A 101 7.23 20.70 -2.31
N GLN A 102 7.27 20.65 -3.65
CA GLN A 102 6.16 21.02 -4.51
C GLN A 102 5.38 19.77 -4.91
N TYR A 103 4.07 19.84 -4.79
CA TYR A 103 3.19 18.73 -5.11
C TYR A 103 2.47 18.94 -6.44
N LYS A 104 2.24 17.85 -7.15
CA LYS A 104 1.32 17.83 -8.27
C LYS A 104 -0.11 17.79 -7.74
N ASP A 105 -0.97 18.67 -8.24
CA ASP A 105 -2.39 18.66 -7.90
C ASP A 105 -3.15 17.68 -8.79
N PHE A 106 -3.79 16.68 -8.17
CA PHE A 106 -4.65 15.72 -8.84
C PHE A 106 -6.16 16.06 -8.70
N GLY A 107 -6.47 17.20 -8.11
CA GLY A 107 -7.83 17.65 -7.83
C GLY A 107 -8.48 16.87 -6.68
N ALA A 108 -8.96 17.58 -5.68
CA ALA A 108 -9.75 16.98 -4.60
C ALA A 108 -11.08 16.45 -5.13
N ALA A 109 -11.51 15.28 -4.65
CA ALA A 109 -12.80 14.71 -5.01
C ALA A 109 -13.42 13.96 -3.83
N ASP A 110 -14.74 14.05 -3.71
CA ASP A 110 -15.50 13.23 -2.77
C ASP A 110 -15.71 11.83 -3.36
N VAL A 111 -15.05 10.83 -2.78
CA VAL A 111 -15.10 9.43 -3.22
C VAL A 111 -16.53 8.90 -3.34
N ASN A 112 -17.45 9.38 -2.50
CA ASN A 112 -18.85 8.93 -2.53
C ASN A 112 -19.57 9.31 -3.82
N LYS A 113 -19.14 10.40 -4.47
CA LYS A 113 -19.71 10.91 -5.72
C LYS A 113 -19.07 10.30 -6.96
N LEU A 114 -17.93 9.63 -6.84
CA LEU A 114 -17.21 9.03 -7.94
C LEU A 114 -17.78 7.63 -8.28
N SER A 115 -17.79 7.32 -9.56
CA SER A 115 -17.95 5.95 -10.07
C SER A 115 -16.71 5.11 -9.78
N ARG A 116 -16.81 3.80 -9.98
CA ARG A 116 -15.66 2.88 -9.88
C ARG A 116 -14.53 3.29 -10.83
N ASP A 117 -14.88 3.61 -12.07
CA ASP A 117 -13.90 3.91 -13.11
C ASP A 117 -13.17 5.23 -12.84
N GLU A 118 -13.86 6.25 -12.33
CA GLU A 118 -13.25 7.51 -11.90
C GLU A 118 -12.32 7.32 -10.70
N VAL A 119 -12.65 6.41 -9.77
CA VAL A 119 -11.73 6.04 -8.66
C VAL A 119 -10.48 5.36 -9.21
N ILE A 120 -10.63 4.40 -10.14
CA ILE A 120 -9.50 3.73 -10.79
C ILE A 120 -8.60 4.75 -11.48
N GLU A 121 -9.17 5.64 -12.29
CA GLU A 121 -8.43 6.69 -13.00
C GLU A 121 -7.62 7.57 -12.03
N LYS A 122 -8.24 8.06 -10.96
CA LYS A 122 -7.55 8.87 -9.95
C LYS A 122 -6.40 8.13 -9.24
N LEU A 123 -6.60 6.85 -8.89
CA LEU A 123 -5.57 6.04 -8.26
C LEU A 123 -4.42 5.72 -9.21
N LEU A 124 -4.69 5.53 -10.51
CA LEU A 124 -3.69 5.34 -11.55
C LEU A 124 -2.91 6.63 -11.81
N ASP A 125 -3.60 7.76 -11.92
CA ASP A 125 -2.99 9.05 -12.23
C ASP A 125 -2.10 9.56 -11.09
N SER A 126 -2.52 9.33 -9.85
CA SER A 126 -1.74 9.71 -8.67
C SER A 126 -0.56 8.79 -8.35
N GLY A 127 -0.46 7.63 -9.04
CA GLY A 127 0.60 6.65 -8.75
C GLY A 127 0.37 5.85 -7.46
N VAL A 128 -0.83 5.87 -6.89
CA VAL A 128 -1.19 5.08 -5.70
C VAL A 128 -1.57 3.65 -6.07
N TRP A 129 -2.09 3.42 -7.29
CA TRP A 129 -2.52 2.10 -7.75
C TRP A 129 -1.51 0.97 -7.54
N PRO A 130 -0.18 1.13 -7.77
CA PRO A 130 0.80 0.08 -7.53
C PRO A 130 0.88 -0.47 -6.11
N MET A 131 0.30 0.22 -5.12
CA MET A 131 0.23 -0.24 -3.73
C MET A 131 -0.83 -1.31 -3.51
N ILE A 132 -1.77 -1.48 -4.46
CA ILE A 132 -2.80 -2.51 -4.41
C ILE A 132 -2.21 -3.81 -4.98
N LYS A 133 -2.10 -4.83 -4.13
CA LYS A 133 -1.54 -6.14 -4.50
C LYS A 133 -2.64 -7.13 -4.85
N GLN A 134 -2.45 -7.83 -5.97
CA GLN A 134 -3.35 -8.91 -6.42
C GLN A 134 -2.80 -10.27 -6.04
N ARG A 135 -3.60 -11.08 -5.38
CA ARG A 135 -3.30 -12.46 -5.02
C ARG A 135 -4.00 -13.42 -6.00
N PRO A 136 -3.42 -14.60 -6.27
CA PRO A 136 -2.38 -15.29 -5.49
C PRO A 136 -0.93 -14.91 -5.82
N TYR A 137 -0.66 -14.18 -6.91
CA TYR A 137 0.71 -14.02 -7.42
C TYR A 137 1.51 -12.86 -6.78
N ASP A 138 0.88 -12.08 -5.91
CA ASP A 138 1.49 -10.90 -5.26
C ASP A 138 2.06 -9.89 -6.28
N ILE A 139 1.28 -9.60 -7.28
CA ILE A 139 1.58 -8.63 -8.33
C ILE A 139 0.75 -7.36 -8.12
N ILE A 140 1.07 -6.30 -8.85
CA ILE A 140 0.23 -5.10 -8.91
C ILE A 140 -1.12 -5.50 -9.49
N ALA A 141 -2.19 -5.04 -8.86
CA ALA A 141 -3.56 -5.32 -9.31
C ALA A 141 -3.78 -4.86 -10.76
N THR A 142 -4.48 -5.69 -11.54
CA THR A 142 -4.89 -5.34 -12.90
C THR A 142 -6.11 -4.43 -12.81
N PRO A 143 -6.07 -3.20 -13.37
CA PRO A 143 -7.18 -2.24 -13.22
C PRO A 143 -8.52 -2.72 -13.77
N ALA A 144 -8.49 -3.53 -14.85
CA ALA A 144 -9.69 -4.08 -15.48
C ALA A 144 -10.33 -5.24 -14.69
N ASP A 145 -9.59 -5.88 -13.80
CA ASP A 145 -10.08 -7.02 -13.05
C ASP A 145 -11.05 -6.62 -11.93
N MET A 146 -12.01 -7.51 -11.65
CA MET A 146 -12.90 -7.38 -10.50
C MET A 146 -12.48 -8.40 -9.44
N PRO A 147 -11.95 -7.95 -8.28
CA PRO A 147 -11.56 -8.87 -7.24
C PRO A 147 -12.77 -9.50 -6.55
N LYS A 148 -12.64 -10.75 -6.11
CA LYS A 148 -13.62 -11.46 -5.30
C LYS A 148 -13.89 -10.75 -3.96
N ALA A 149 -12.84 -10.20 -3.37
CA ALA A 149 -12.83 -9.43 -2.12
C ALA A 149 -11.56 -8.58 -2.03
N ILE A 150 -11.57 -7.56 -1.17
CA ILE A 150 -10.37 -6.79 -0.81
C ILE A 150 -10.11 -6.99 0.68
N PHE A 151 -8.84 -7.17 1.04
CA PHE A 151 -8.37 -7.36 2.40
C PHE A 151 -7.40 -6.27 2.81
N VAL A 152 -7.62 -5.74 4.00
CA VAL A 152 -6.75 -4.76 4.66
C VAL A 152 -6.28 -5.37 5.98
N SER A 153 -4.97 -5.53 6.16
CA SER A 153 -4.42 -5.94 7.44
C SER A 153 -4.11 -4.70 8.29
N GLY A 154 -4.78 -4.57 9.42
CA GLY A 154 -4.56 -3.49 10.37
C GLY A 154 -3.47 -3.80 11.39
N PHE A 155 -2.71 -4.90 11.22
CA PHE A 155 -1.56 -5.24 12.06
C PHE A 155 -0.55 -6.07 11.30
N ASP A 156 0.69 -6.04 11.74
CA ASP A 156 1.73 -6.97 11.33
C ASP A 156 2.15 -7.81 12.53
N SER A 157 2.46 -9.07 12.31
CA SER A 157 2.93 -10.00 13.34
C SER A 157 4.42 -10.33 13.23
N ALA A 158 5.14 -9.67 12.31
CA ALA A 158 6.58 -9.81 12.19
C ALA A 158 7.30 -9.18 13.42
N PRO A 159 8.46 -9.70 13.84
CA PRO A 159 9.27 -9.08 14.87
C PRO A 159 9.62 -7.63 14.50
N LEU A 160 9.52 -6.71 15.46
CA LEU A 160 9.80 -5.28 15.30
C LEU A 160 8.92 -4.56 14.25
N ALA A 161 7.78 -5.16 13.86
CA ALA A 161 6.81 -4.49 13.01
C ALA A 161 6.25 -3.23 13.72
N PRO A 162 6.00 -2.14 12.97
CA PRO A 162 5.42 -0.94 13.55
C PRO A 162 4.01 -1.21 14.08
N ASP A 163 3.65 -0.53 15.16
CA ASP A 163 2.27 -0.46 15.60
C ASP A 163 1.52 0.58 14.75
N PHE A 164 0.57 0.11 13.95
CA PHE A 164 -0.18 0.98 13.06
C PHE A 164 -1.15 1.91 13.81
N ASP A 165 -1.59 1.57 15.02
CA ASP A 165 -2.39 2.47 15.84
C ASP A 165 -1.60 3.70 16.30
N ILE A 166 -0.28 3.56 16.46
CA ILE A 166 0.61 4.68 16.78
C ILE A 166 0.92 5.51 15.54
N THR A 167 1.30 4.82 14.44
CA THR A 167 1.75 5.51 13.22
C THR A 167 0.63 6.19 12.47
N LEU A 168 -0.62 5.75 12.64
CA LEU A 168 -1.81 6.26 11.93
C LEU A 168 -2.84 6.91 12.87
N ALA A 169 -2.44 7.25 14.11
CA ALA A 169 -3.37 7.74 15.14
C ALA A 169 -4.21 8.95 14.70
N ASP A 170 -3.60 9.87 13.95
CA ASP A 170 -4.23 11.11 13.50
C ASP A 170 -4.78 11.03 12.06
N GLU A 171 -4.69 9.85 11.41
CA GLU A 171 -4.99 9.67 9.99
C GLU A 171 -6.40 9.11 9.70
N LEU A 172 -7.33 9.18 10.65
CA LEU A 172 -8.67 8.60 10.50
C LEU A 172 -9.39 9.03 9.21
N THR A 173 -9.31 10.32 8.85
CA THR A 173 -9.99 10.85 7.66
C THR A 173 -9.39 10.28 6.37
N ALA A 174 -8.06 10.21 6.28
CA ALA A 174 -7.36 9.64 5.13
C ALA A 174 -7.62 8.13 5.02
N LEU A 175 -7.56 7.40 6.15
CA LEU A 175 -7.88 5.98 6.21
C LEU A 175 -9.32 5.69 5.75
N GLN A 176 -10.30 6.49 6.23
CA GLN A 176 -11.69 6.32 5.81
C GLN A 176 -11.86 6.55 4.32
N SER A 177 -11.23 7.59 3.76
CA SER A 177 -11.26 7.85 2.32
C SER A 177 -10.66 6.69 1.52
N GLY A 178 -9.55 6.12 2.00
CA GLY A 178 -8.95 4.92 1.40
C GLY A 178 -9.88 3.71 1.43
N ILE A 179 -10.54 3.45 2.55
CA ILE A 179 -11.54 2.37 2.69
C ILE A 179 -12.71 2.58 1.73
N ASP A 180 -13.19 3.81 1.59
CA ASP A 180 -14.30 4.12 0.69
C ASP A 180 -13.89 3.93 -0.79
N CYS A 181 -12.64 4.26 -1.16
CA CYS A 181 -12.07 3.89 -2.45
C CYS A 181 -12.07 2.37 -2.67
N LEU A 182 -11.55 1.60 -1.71
CA LEU A 182 -11.50 0.13 -1.82
C LEU A 182 -12.90 -0.48 -1.93
N LYS A 183 -13.88 0.05 -1.20
CA LYS A 183 -15.29 -0.36 -1.34
C LYS A 183 -15.81 -0.11 -2.75
N LYS A 184 -15.51 1.04 -3.36
CA LYS A 184 -15.89 1.34 -4.75
C LYS A 184 -15.24 0.36 -5.74
N LEU A 185 -13.96 0.03 -5.54
CA LEU A 185 -13.23 -0.90 -6.42
C LEU A 185 -13.84 -2.31 -6.44
N CYS A 186 -14.28 -2.81 -5.28
CA CYS A 186 -14.81 -4.18 -5.11
C CYS A 186 -16.35 -4.26 -5.15
N GLY A 187 -17.06 -3.15 -4.99
CA GLY A 187 -18.52 -3.11 -4.85
C GLY A 187 -19.02 -3.70 -3.52
N LYS A 188 -18.13 -4.01 -2.58
CA LYS A 188 -18.41 -4.61 -1.26
C LYS A 188 -17.52 -3.95 -0.21
N ASN A 189 -17.89 -4.12 1.07
CA ASN A 189 -17.00 -3.73 2.16
C ASN A 189 -15.65 -4.46 2.06
N ALA A 190 -14.57 -3.75 2.38
CA ALA A 190 -13.27 -4.39 2.54
C ALA A 190 -13.23 -5.21 3.84
N ASN A 191 -12.55 -6.35 3.81
CA ASN A 191 -12.26 -7.14 5.01
C ASN A 191 -11.13 -6.47 5.78
N LEU A 192 -11.44 -5.85 6.90
CA LEU A 192 -10.47 -5.28 7.82
C LEU A 192 -10.09 -6.31 8.88
N ASN A 193 -8.84 -6.73 8.88
CA ASN A 193 -8.34 -7.76 9.76
C ASN A 193 -7.46 -7.13 10.85
N LEU A 194 -7.89 -7.30 12.10
CA LEU A 194 -7.26 -6.72 13.28
C LEU A 194 -6.68 -7.83 14.17
N LYS A 195 -5.75 -7.47 15.02
CA LYS A 195 -5.25 -8.35 16.08
C LYS A 195 -6.33 -8.54 17.14
N GLU A 196 -6.50 -9.77 17.67
CA GLU A 196 -7.37 -10.01 18.83
C GLU A 196 -6.95 -9.11 19.99
N GLY A 197 -7.91 -8.44 20.61
CA GLY A 197 -7.65 -7.48 21.69
C GLY A 197 -7.38 -6.05 21.23
N THR A 198 -7.45 -5.75 19.92
CA THR A 198 -7.41 -4.34 19.44
C THR A 198 -8.46 -3.51 20.19
N PRO A 199 -8.07 -2.40 20.87
CA PRO A 199 -8.98 -1.64 21.70
C PRO A 199 -10.00 -0.85 20.84
N SER A 200 -11.14 -0.52 21.45
CA SER A 200 -12.16 0.31 20.79
C SER A 200 -11.70 1.75 20.51
N THR A 201 -10.62 2.18 21.15
CA THR A 201 -9.95 3.48 20.91
C THR A 201 -9.09 3.50 19.65
N SER A 202 -8.73 2.32 19.11
CA SER A 202 -7.96 2.16 17.89
C SER A 202 -8.56 2.99 16.75
N VAL A 203 -7.68 3.58 15.91
CA VAL A 203 -8.10 4.28 14.69
C VAL A 203 -8.87 3.36 13.76
N PHE A 204 -8.49 2.09 13.69
CA PHE A 204 -9.17 1.07 12.87
C PHE A 204 -10.57 0.71 13.37
N ALA A 205 -10.81 0.74 14.68
CA ALA A 205 -12.13 0.46 15.26
C ALA A 205 -13.18 1.54 14.92
N LYS A 206 -12.74 2.72 14.48
CA LYS A 206 -13.60 3.85 14.10
C LYS A 206 -13.99 3.83 12.62
N LEU A 207 -13.35 2.98 11.79
CA LEU A 207 -13.60 2.89 10.37
C LEU A 207 -14.99 2.32 10.05
N LYS A 208 -15.64 2.91 9.06
CA LYS A 208 -16.92 2.48 8.52
C LYS A 208 -16.72 1.76 7.18
N ASN A 209 -17.77 1.10 6.68
CA ASN A 209 -17.74 0.40 5.40
C ASN A 209 -16.71 -0.74 5.33
N VAL A 210 -16.44 -1.39 6.46
CA VAL A 210 -15.54 -2.54 6.59
C VAL A 210 -16.24 -3.72 7.27
N ASP A 211 -15.80 -4.93 6.91
CA ASP A 211 -16.17 -6.17 7.60
C ASP A 211 -15.00 -6.55 8.50
N VAL A 212 -15.15 -6.33 9.81
CA VAL A 212 -14.07 -6.50 10.78
C VAL A 212 -13.94 -7.97 11.18
N ASN A 213 -12.72 -8.49 11.10
CA ASN A 213 -12.33 -9.82 11.56
C ASN A 213 -11.13 -9.70 12.52
N TYR A 214 -11.01 -10.61 13.46
CA TYR A 214 -9.90 -10.64 14.42
C TYR A 214 -9.06 -11.88 14.23
N PHE A 215 -7.74 -11.70 14.34
CA PHE A 215 -6.76 -12.77 14.26
C PHE A 215 -5.95 -12.85 15.54
N ALA A 216 -5.74 -14.07 16.01
CA ALA A 216 -4.91 -14.38 17.16
C ALA A 216 -3.89 -15.47 16.82
N GLY A 217 -2.82 -15.54 17.59
CA GLY A 217 -1.78 -16.55 17.44
C GLY A 217 -0.46 -15.96 16.95
N PRO A 218 0.55 -16.83 16.76
CA PRO A 218 1.89 -16.41 16.39
C PRO A 218 2.00 -15.90 14.95
N HIS A 219 3.14 -15.32 14.61
CA HIS A 219 3.47 -15.06 13.21
C HIS A 219 3.34 -16.36 12.38
N PRO A 220 2.65 -16.33 11.22
CA PRO A 220 2.32 -15.17 10.37
C PRO A 220 0.85 -14.67 10.43
N ALA A 221 0.24 -14.56 11.62
CA ALA A 221 -1.14 -14.11 11.76
C ALA A 221 -1.45 -12.75 11.08
N GLY A 222 -0.47 -11.84 11.06
CA GLY A 222 -0.56 -10.54 10.39
C GLY A 222 -0.33 -10.58 8.88
N ASN A 223 0.02 -11.74 8.30
CA ASN A 223 0.24 -11.84 6.87
C ASN A 223 -1.10 -11.91 6.10
N ALA A 224 -1.29 -10.98 5.16
CA ALA A 224 -2.52 -10.90 4.38
C ALA A 224 -2.87 -12.20 3.65
N GLY A 225 -1.86 -12.94 3.12
CA GLY A 225 -2.09 -14.23 2.46
C GLY A 225 -2.69 -15.29 3.40
N ILE A 226 -2.27 -15.31 4.67
CA ILE A 226 -2.81 -16.19 5.70
C ILE A 226 -4.25 -15.78 6.06
N GLN A 227 -4.48 -14.48 6.20
CA GLN A 227 -5.80 -13.93 6.49
C GLN A 227 -6.80 -14.27 5.37
N ILE A 228 -6.41 -14.10 4.12
CA ILE A 228 -7.21 -14.47 2.94
C ILE A 228 -7.53 -15.98 2.97
N HIS A 229 -6.53 -16.82 3.22
CA HIS A 229 -6.74 -18.28 3.26
C HIS A 229 -7.79 -18.69 4.27
N HIS A 230 -7.82 -18.07 5.44
CA HIS A 230 -8.77 -18.42 6.50
C HIS A 230 -10.16 -17.83 6.34
N LEU A 231 -10.28 -16.67 5.69
CA LEU A 231 -11.56 -15.97 5.54
C LEU A 231 -12.26 -16.29 4.23
N ASN A 232 -11.52 -16.25 3.13
CA ASN A 232 -12.06 -16.40 1.78
C ASN A 232 -10.99 -16.95 0.82
N PRO A 233 -10.65 -18.26 0.94
CA PRO A 233 -9.61 -18.89 0.15
C PRO A 233 -9.77 -18.63 -1.36
N ILE A 234 -8.65 -18.48 -2.04
CA ILE A 234 -8.62 -18.24 -3.48
C ILE A 234 -8.65 -19.57 -4.20
N ASN A 235 -9.67 -19.81 -5.00
CA ASN A 235 -9.78 -20.98 -5.86
C ASN A 235 -9.22 -20.69 -7.26
N LYS A 236 -9.14 -21.74 -8.10
CA LYS A 236 -8.68 -21.61 -9.48
C LYS A 236 -9.54 -20.59 -10.25
N GLY A 237 -8.87 -19.59 -10.86
CA GLY A 237 -9.51 -18.53 -11.62
C GLY A 237 -10.02 -17.34 -10.78
N GLU A 238 -9.91 -17.39 -9.45
CA GLU A 238 -10.28 -16.27 -8.59
C GLU A 238 -9.06 -15.38 -8.28
N ILE A 239 -9.35 -14.11 -7.99
CA ILE A 239 -8.37 -13.10 -7.55
C ILE A 239 -8.91 -12.33 -6.33
N VAL A 240 -7.98 -11.88 -5.51
CA VAL A 240 -8.20 -11.05 -4.34
C VAL A 240 -7.20 -9.91 -4.32
#